data_c1a74f640ec19bf426026fb534f46ec5
#
_entry.id   c1a74f640ec19bf426026fb534f46ec5
#
_cell.length_a   1.000
_cell.length_b   1.000
_cell.length_c   1.000
_cell.angle_alpha   90.00
_cell.angle_beta   90.00
_cell.angle_gamma   90.00
#
_symmetry.space_group_name_H-M   'P 1'
#
loop_
_entity.id
_entity.type
_entity.pdbx_description
1 polymer ?
#
loop_
_entity_poly.entity_id
_entity_poly.type
_entity_poly.pdbx_seq_one_letter_code
_entity_poly.pdbx_strand_id
1 'polypeptide(L)'
;FGGYLFIPVSAVFFMIGTGLYAFYKVHPGILPDGVGADYVFPFFIVNELPVGLTGLLIASIFAAGMSTIATSVTSSSTIILTDYYQRFRKHAGNRERMLVLKLSSVGVGVAGILVAFAFMSVQSALDAWWALASIFSGGMLGLFLLGYISKKARNFDAVLGVVCGVILVCWIVISPFVHANLAIVFGTLLIFLVGFLSANLLNKRRCK
;
A
#
# COMPACT_ATOMS: atom_id res chain seq x y z
N PHE A 1 -7.99 11.97 -13.21
CA PHE A 1 -9.22 11.18 -13.42
C PHE A 1 -9.35 10.05 -12.37
N GLY A 2 -8.25 9.29 -12.09
CA GLY A 2 -8.32 8.17 -11.13
C GLY A 2 -8.79 8.54 -9.72
N GLY A 3 -8.38 9.69 -9.19
CA GLY A 3 -8.82 10.17 -7.87
C GLY A 3 -10.31 10.46 -7.79
N TYR A 4 -10.92 10.97 -8.88
CA TYR A 4 -12.38 11.22 -8.91
C TYR A 4 -13.19 9.92 -8.96
N LEU A 5 -12.69 8.87 -9.62
CA LEU A 5 -13.34 7.56 -9.66
C LEU A 5 -13.29 6.83 -8.31
N PHE A 6 -12.33 7.16 -7.47
CA PHE A 6 -12.21 6.54 -6.14
C PHE A 6 -13.43 6.83 -5.25
N ILE A 7 -13.99 8.04 -5.30
CA ILE A 7 -15.14 8.44 -4.48
C ILE A 7 -16.38 7.57 -4.76
N PRO A 8 -16.89 7.48 -6.02
CA PRO A 8 -18.07 6.67 -6.29
C PRO A 8 -17.83 5.17 -6.07
N VAL A 9 -16.65 4.67 -6.38
CA VAL A 9 -16.30 3.26 -6.11
C VAL A 9 -16.32 2.97 -4.60
N SER A 10 -15.72 3.83 -3.79
CA SER A 10 -15.75 3.69 -2.33
C SER A 10 -17.18 3.76 -1.79
N ALA A 11 -18.02 4.64 -2.32
CA ALA A 11 -19.43 4.75 -1.93
C ALA A 11 -20.19 3.43 -2.19
N VAL A 12 -19.94 2.77 -3.33
CA VAL A 12 -20.55 1.46 -3.64
C VAL A 12 -20.11 0.40 -2.61
N PHE A 13 -18.84 0.35 -2.25
CA PHE A 13 -18.36 -0.60 -1.22
C PHE A 13 -18.99 -0.33 0.15
N PHE A 14 -19.15 0.93 0.55
CA PHE A 14 -19.86 1.27 1.79
C PHE A 14 -21.34 0.87 1.74
N MET A 15 -22.01 1.03 0.60
CA MET A 15 -23.40 0.58 0.42
C MET A 15 -23.50 -0.95 0.54
N ILE A 16 -22.57 -1.71 -0.05
CA ILE A 16 -22.53 -3.17 0.07
C ILE A 16 -22.34 -3.56 1.56
N GLY A 17 -21.40 -2.95 2.27
CA GLY A 17 -21.19 -3.22 3.69
C GLY A 17 -22.40 -2.93 4.56
N THR A 18 -23.07 -1.78 4.32
CA THR A 18 -24.31 -1.41 5.01
C THR A 18 -25.46 -2.38 4.68
N GLY A 19 -25.57 -2.80 3.42
CA GLY A 19 -26.54 -3.78 2.96
C GLY A 19 -26.35 -5.14 3.64
N LEU A 20 -25.11 -5.62 3.74
CA LEU A 20 -24.78 -6.86 4.44
C LEU A 20 -25.14 -6.79 5.94
N TYR A 21 -24.80 -5.67 6.58
CA TYR A 21 -25.18 -5.44 7.97
C TYR A 21 -26.71 -5.49 8.17
N ALA A 22 -27.47 -4.81 7.31
CA ALA A 22 -28.94 -4.81 7.36
C ALA A 22 -29.50 -6.21 7.11
N PHE A 23 -28.96 -6.95 6.14
CA PHE A 23 -29.38 -8.32 5.80
C PHE A 23 -29.23 -9.27 6.99
N TYR A 24 -28.05 -9.34 7.60
CA TYR A 24 -27.82 -10.23 8.74
C TYR A 24 -28.51 -9.77 10.04
N LYS A 25 -28.83 -8.50 10.15
CA LYS A 25 -29.65 -8.00 11.27
C LYS A 25 -31.11 -8.48 11.18
N VAL A 26 -31.66 -8.60 9.97
CA VAL A 26 -33.04 -9.08 9.72
C VAL A 26 -33.08 -10.61 9.79
N HIS A 27 -32.01 -11.30 9.47
CA HIS A 27 -31.89 -12.75 9.47
C HIS A 27 -30.88 -13.24 10.53
N PRO A 28 -31.18 -13.09 11.84
CA PRO A 28 -30.30 -13.56 12.90
C PRO A 28 -30.22 -15.09 12.87
N GLY A 29 -29.00 -15.63 12.93
CA GLY A 29 -28.76 -17.08 12.96
C GLY A 29 -28.26 -17.68 11.64
N ILE A 30 -28.25 -16.94 10.52
CA ILE A 30 -27.63 -17.40 9.28
C ILE A 30 -26.09 -17.26 9.36
N LEU A 31 -25.63 -16.18 9.99
CA LEU A 31 -24.19 -15.97 10.19
C LEU A 31 -23.73 -16.74 11.45
N PRO A 32 -22.74 -17.65 11.36
CA PRO A 32 -22.20 -18.34 12.52
C PRO A 32 -21.62 -17.36 13.55
N ASP A 33 -21.81 -17.65 14.83
CA ASP A 33 -21.23 -16.84 15.90
C ASP A 33 -19.70 -16.84 15.84
N GLY A 34 -19.09 -15.67 15.96
CA GLY A 34 -17.62 -15.51 15.95
C GLY A 34 -16.98 -15.33 14.57
N VAL A 35 -17.75 -15.18 13.51
CA VAL A 35 -17.21 -14.86 12.18
C VAL A 35 -16.64 -13.45 12.19
N GLY A 36 -15.34 -13.34 11.88
CA GLY A 36 -14.66 -12.04 11.76
C GLY A 36 -15.26 -11.17 10.64
N ALA A 37 -15.17 -9.86 10.79
CA ALA A 37 -15.73 -8.89 9.84
C ALA A 37 -15.28 -9.12 8.38
N ASP A 38 -14.04 -9.53 8.19
CA ASP A 38 -13.44 -9.79 6.86
C ASP A 38 -14.07 -11.02 6.16
N TYR A 39 -14.71 -11.93 6.90
CA TYR A 39 -15.32 -13.14 6.36
C TYR A 39 -16.81 -12.99 6.03
N VAL A 40 -17.47 -11.93 6.47
CA VAL A 40 -18.91 -11.74 6.26
C VAL A 40 -19.27 -11.65 4.78
N PHE A 41 -18.52 -10.88 4.00
CA PHE A 41 -18.80 -10.72 2.57
C PHE A 41 -18.49 -12.00 1.76
N PRO A 42 -17.33 -12.67 1.92
CA PRO A 42 -17.11 -13.98 1.33
C PRO A 42 -18.16 -15.01 1.70
N PHE A 43 -18.61 -15.05 2.96
CA PHE A 43 -19.65 -15.95 3.42
C PHE A 43 -20.98 -15.70 2.69
N PHE A 44 -21.37 -14.44 2.54
CA PHE A 44 -22.57 -14.05 1.77
C PHE A 44 -22.50 -14.51 0.32
N ILE A 45 -21.34 -14.32 -0.34
CA ILE A 45 -21.15 -14.72 -1.74
C ILE A 45 -21.34 -16.22 -1.93
N VAL A 46 -20.82 -17.02 -0.98
CA VAL A 46 -20.84 -18.50 -1.11
C VAL A 46 -22.19 -19.10 -0.75
N ASN A 47 -22.88 -18.56 0.26
CA ASN A 47 -24.06 -19.20 0.83
C ASN A 47 -25.38 -18.60 0.38
N GLU A 48 -25.42 -17.29 0.08
CA GLU A 48 -26.69 -16.60 -0.19
C GLU A 48 -26.94 -16.32 -1.67
N LEU A 49 -25.90 -16.39 -2.51
CA LEU A 49 -26.04 -16.09 -3.92
C LEU A 49 -26.29 -17.36 -4.75
N PRO A 50 -27.07 -17.24 -5.85
CA PRO A 50 -27.24 -18.36 -6.80
C PRO A 50 -25.89 -18.77 -7.41
N VAL A 51 -25.75 -20.07 -7.69
CA VAL A 51 -24.48 -20.70 -8.14
C VAL A 51 -23.80 -19.97 -9.30
N GLY A 52 -24.56 -19.45 -10.27
CA GLY A 52 -23.99 -18.69 -11.39
C GLY A 52 -23.36 -17.37 -11.01
N LEU A 53 -24.02 -16.60 -10.12
CA LEU A 53 -23.50 -15.32 -9.62
C LEU A 53 -22.30 -15.54 -8.70
N THR A 54 -22.34 -16.54 -7.85
CA THR A 54 -21.19 -16.92 -7.00
C THR A 54 -19.95 -17.19 -7.84
N GLY A 55 -20.05 -18.01 -8.88
CA GLY A 55 -18.95 -18.32 -9.78
C GLY A 55 -18.42 -17.07 -10.49
N LEU A 56 -19.31 -16.21 -10.98
CA LEU A 56 -18.93 -14.96 -11.64
C LEU A 56 -18.18 -14.01 -10.70
N LEU A 57 -18.64 -13.84 -9.47
CA LEU A 57 -17.98 -12.98 -8.48
C LEU A 57 -16.61 -13.53 -8.08
N ILE A 58 -16.51 -14.84 -7.82
CA ILE A 58 -15.23 -15.47 -7.50
C ILE A 58 -14.24 -15.29 -8.66
N ALA A 59 -14.67 -15.55 -9.90
CA ALA A 59 -13.84 -15.34 -11.09
C ALA A 59 -13.40 -13.87 -11.22
N SER A 60 -14.28 -12.93 -10.95
CA SER A 60 -13.98 -11.47 -10.99
C SER A 60 -12.95 -11.07 -9.94
N ILE A 61 -13.04 -11.61 -8.72
CA ILE A 61 -12.07 -11.35 -7.64
C ILE A 61 -10.68 -11.88 -8.06
N PHE A 62 -10.63 -13.10 -8.57
CA PHE A 62 -9.36 -13.66 -9.06
C PHE A 62 -8.79 -12.88 -10.25
N ALA A 63 -9.62 -12.46 -11.21
CA ALA A 63 -9.18 -11.65 -12.34
C ALA A 63 -8.61 -10.31 -11.90
N ALA A 64 -9.26 -9.62 -10.96
CA ALA A 64 -8.77 -8.37 -10.38
C ALA A 64 -7.44 -8.57 -9.64
N GLY A 65 -7.34 -9.63 -8.83
CA GLY A 65 -6.11 -10.00 -8.13
C GLY A 65 -4.95 -10.28 -9.09
N MET A 66 -5.17 -11.08 -10.12
CA MET A 66 -4.15 -11.39 -11.14
C MET A 66 -3.68 -10.13 -11.86
N SER A 67 -4.60 -9.24 -12.24
CA SER A 67 -4.26 -7.96 -12.90
C SER A 67 -3.36 -7.10 -12.03
N THR A 68 -3.68 -6.97 -10.74
CA THR A 68 -2.92 -6.18 -9.77
C THR A 68 -1.53 -6.77 -9.54
N ILE A 69 -1.43 -8.10 -9.36
CA ILE A 69 -0.16 -8.81 -9.17
C ILE A 69 0.72 -8.65 -10.40
N ALA A 70 0.18 -8.88 -11.61
CA ALA A 70 0.93 -8.76 -12.86
C ALA A 70 1.51 -7.34 -13.03
N THR A 71 0.71 -6.32 -12.77
CA THR A 71 1.14 -4.92 -12.84
C THR A 71 2.24 -4.61 -11.82
N SER A 72 2.08 -5.07 -10.58
CA SER A 72 3.07 -4.87 -9.51
C SER A 72 4.40 -5.55 -9.81
N VAL A 73 4.37 -6.80 -10.28
CA VAL A 73 5.56 -7.56 -10.68
C VAL A 73 6.27 -6.86 -11.85
N THR A 74 5.51 -6.44 -12.87
CA THR A 74 6.09 -5.79 -14.05
C THR A 74 6.70 -4.44 -13.70
N SER A 75 6.01 -3.62 -12.89
CA SER A 75 6.52 -2.32 -12.46
C SER A 75 7.79 -2.46 -11.63
N SER A 76 7.79 -3.35 -10.64
CA SER A 76 8.97 -3.59 -9.80
C SER A 76 10.16 -4.10 -10.62
N SER A 77 9.92 -5.02 -11.55
CA SER A 77 10.96 -5.55 -12.43
C SER A 77 11.53 -4.50 -13.37
N THR A 78 10.67 -3.58 -13.84
CA THR A 78 11.10 -2.46 -14.68
C THR A 78 11.99 -1.50 -13.88
N ILE A 79 11.64 -1.18 -12.64
CA ILE A 79 12.47 -0.36 -11.75
C ILE A 79 13.84 -1.02 -11.51
N ILE A 80 13.88 -2.32 -11.27
CA ILE A 80 15.13 -3.07 -11.12
C ILE A 80 15.99 -2.97 -12.38
N LEU A 81 15.36 -3.07 -13.55
CA LEU A 81 16.08 -2.95 -14.83
C LEU A 81 16.57 -1.52 -15.05
N THR A 82 15.71 -0.51 -14.90
CA THR A 82 16.03 0.89 -15.28
C THR A 82 16.91 1.58 -14.26
N ASP A 83 16.59 1.49 -12.98
CA ASP A 83 17.23 2.28 -11.93
C ASP A 83 18.48 1.63 -11.38
N TYR A 84 18.52 0.27 -11.36
CA TYR A 84 19.67 -0.47 -10.86
C TYR A 84 20.55 -0.98 -12.00
N TYR A 85 20.02 -1.86 -12.84
CA TYR A 85 20.86 -2.55 -13.83
C TYR A 85 21.44 -1.61 -14.89
N GLN A 86 20.63 -0.75 -15.50
CA GLN A 86 21.09 0.18 -16.54
C GLN A 86 22.00 1.29 -15.99
N ARG A 87 21.94 1.57 -14.70
CA ARG A 87 22.86 2.51 -14.05
C ARG A 87 24.28 1.97 -14.03
N PHE A 88 24.44 0.65 -13.86
CA PHE A 88 25.76 0.00 -13.85
C PHE A 88 26.22 -0.44 -15.25
N ARG A 89 25.28 -0.83 -16.12
CA ARG A 89 25.55 -1.31 -17.48
C ARG A 89 24.79 -0.49 -18.54
N LYS A 90 25.35 0.69 -18.87
CA LYS A 90 24.73 1.65 -19.83
C LYS A 90 24.59 1.09 -21.26
N HIS A 91 25.46 0.18 -21.68
CA HIS A 91 25.52 -0.37 -23.06
C HIS A 91 25.03 -1.83 -23.14
N ALA A 92 24.14 -2.24 -22.24
CA ALA A 92 23.55 -3.58 -22.30
C ALA A 92 22.72 -3.79 -23.58
N GLY A 93 22.91 -4.90 -24.26
CA GLY A 93 22.15 -5.28 -25.46
C GLY A 93 20.69 -5.58 -25.11
N ASN A 94 19.79 -5.51 -26.11
CA ASN A 94 18.35 -5.78 -25.93
C ASN A 94 18.08 -7.18 -25.36
N ARG A 95 18.84 -8.19 -25.76
CA ARG A 95 18.71 -9.56 -25.27
C ARG A 95 19.03 -9.67 -23.77
N GLU A 96 20.08 -8.98 -23.35
CA GLU A 96 20.52 -8.93 -21.95
C GLU A 96 19.49 -8.21 -21.07
N ARG A 97 18.97 -7.07 -21.53
CA ARG A 97 17.90 -6.32 -20.84
C ARG A 97 16.64 -7.15 -20.66
N MET A 98 16.23 -7.89 -21.70
CA MET A 98 15.07 -8.77 -21.66
C MET A 98 15.28 -9.92 -20.66
N LEU A 99 16.49 -10.47 -20.59
CA LEU A 99 16.83 -11.53 -19.65
C LEU A 99 16.76 -11.03 -18.21
N VAL A 100 17.34 -9.85 -17.94
CA VAL A 100 17.28 -9.23 -16.61
C VAL A 100 15.83 -8.94 -16.22
N LEU A 101 15.01 -8.42 -17.12
CA LEU A 101 13.60 -8.16 -16.86
C LEU A 101 12.84 -9.46 -16.48
N LYS A 102 13.06 -10.54 -17.23
CA LYS A 102 12.44 -11.84 -16.94
C LYS A 102 12.89 -12.40 -15.58
N LEU A 103 14.20 -12.39 -15.31
CA LEU A 103 14.74 -12.88 -14.03
C LEU A 103 14.24 -12.03 -12.86
N SER A 104 14.20 -10.72 -13.02
CA SER A 104 13.65 -9.82 -11.99
C SER A 104 12.16 -10.08 -11.75
N SER A 105 11.38 -10.35 -12.82
CA SER A 105 9.96 -10.68 -12.67
C SER A 105 9.76 -11.98 -11.89
N VAL A 106 10.53 -13.01 -12.19
CA VAL A 106 10.50 -14.27 -11.44
C VAL A 106 10.91 -14.02 -9.98
N GLY A 107 12.01 -13.28 -9.75
CA GLY A 107 12.48 -12.98 -8.41
C GLY A 107 11.47 -12.21 -7.56
N VAL A 108 10.84 -11.17 -8.13
CA VAL A 108 9.77 -10.40 -7.46
C VAL A 108 8.56 -11.29 -7.21
N GLY A 109 8.18 -12.14 -8.17
CA GLY A 109 7.07 -13.08 -7.99
C GLY A 109 7.31 -14.07 -6.85
N VAL A 110 8.49 -14.66 -6.78
CA VAL A 110 8.88 -15.57 -5.68
C VAL A 110 8.90 -14.84 -4.35
N ALA A 111 9.46 -13.63 -4.30
CA ALA A 111 9.45 -12.81 -3.08
C ALA A 111 8.01 -12.50 -2.64
N GLY A 112 7.11 -12.19 -3.59
CA GLY A 112 5.69 -11.98 -3.31
C GLY A 112 5.01 -13.21 -2.70
N ILE A 113 5.31 -14.41 -3.21
CA ILE A 113 4.80 -15.66 -2.66
C ILE A 113 5.29 -15.89 -1.21
N LEU A 114 6.57 -15.64 -0.95
CA LEU A 114 7.13 -15.79 0.41
C LEU A 114 6.48 -14.81 1.39
N VAL A 115 6.26 -13.56 0.98
CA VAL A 115 5.54 -12.56 1.77
C VAL A 115 4.10 -13.00 1.99
N ALA A 116 3.41 -13.52 0.98
CA ALA A 116 2.04 -14.01 1.11
C ALA A 116 1.94 -15.13 2.15
N PHE A 117 2.88 -16.08 2.18
CA PHE A 117 2.91 -17.12 3.21
C PHE A 117 3.12 -16.54 4.62
N ALA A 118 3.97 -15.52 4.76
CA ALA A 118 4.17 -14.85 6.06
C ALA A 118 2.88 -14.15 6.54
N PHE A 119 2.06 -13.64 5.59
CA PHE A 119 0.79 -12.97 5.90
C PHE A 119 -0.38 -13.92 6.18
N MET A 120 -0.27 -15.22 5.89
CA MET A 120 -1.35 -16.18 6.16
C MET A 120 -1.68 -16.32 7.67
N SER A 121 -0.74 -15.98 8.55
CA SER A 121 -0.93 -16.01 10.02
C SER A 121 -1.56 -14.73 10.59
N VAL A 122 -1.77 -13.69 9.76
CA VAL A 122 -2.32 -12.41 10.20
C VAL A 122 -3.85 -12.48 10.24
N GLN A 123 -4.44 -12.10 11.38
CA GLN A 123 -5.89 -12.21 11.60
C GLN A 123 -6.73 -11.27 10.72
N SER A 124 -6.21 -10.08 10.39
CA SER A 124 -6.86 -9.12 9.49
C SER A 124 -5.89 -8.66 8.40
N ALA A 125 -6.14 -9.11 7.17
CA ALA A 125 -5.36 -8.70 6.00
C ALA A 125 -5.51 -7.21 5.71
N LEU A 126 -6.68 -6.64 5.99
CA LEU A 126 -6.98 -5.22 5.76
C LEU A 126 -6.19 -4.33 6.73
N ASP A 127 -6.13 -4.68 8.02
CA ASP A 127 -5.36 -3.92 9.02
C ASP A 127 -3.87 -3.97 8.72
N ALA A 128 -3.35 -5.12 8.33
CA ALA A 128 -1.96 -5.27 7.91
C ALA A 128 -1.65 -4.43 6.66
N TRP A 129 -2.58 -4.38 5.69
CA TRP A 129 -2.46 -3.52 4.51
C TRP A 129 -2.42 -2.05 4.90
N TRP A 130 -3.34 -1.58 5.76
CA TRP A 130 -3.36 -0.19 6.22
C TRP A 130 -2.10 0.19 6.99
N ALA A 131 -1.59 -0.70 7.83
CA ALA A 131 -0.33 -0.48 8.54
C ALA A 131 0.85 -0.31 7.57
N LEU A 132 1.00 -1.18 6.58
CA LEU A 132 2.03 -1.06 5.54
C LEU A 132 1.84 0.18 4.68
N ALA A 133 0.61 0.43 4.21
CA ALA A 133 0.29 1.60 3.40
C ALA A 133 0.59 2.90 4.14
N SER A 134 0.38 2.96 5.45
CA SER A 134 0.67 4.15 6.26
C SER A 134 2.17 4.48 6.29
N ILE A 135 3.03 3.46 6.38
CA ILE A 135 4.48 3.64 6.39
C ILE A 135 4.95 4.25 5.05
N PHE A 136 4.49 3.69 3.93
CA PHE A 136 4.95 4.12 2.62
C PHE A 136 4.27 5.39 2.12
N SER A 137 2.94 5.51 2.29
CA SER A 137 2.16 6.63 1.77
C SER A 137 2.44 7.94 2.51
N GLY A 138 2.54 7.89 3.84
CA GLY A 138 2.91 9.06 4.64
C GLY A 138 4.27 9.62 4.24
N GLY A 139 5.23 8.73 3.95
CA GLY A 139 6.56 9.10 3.48
C GLY A 139 6.54 9.84 2.15
N MET A 140 5.81 9.33 1.18
CA MET A 140 5.73 9.94 -0.16
C MET A 140 5.12 11.34 -0.11
N LEU A 141 3.97 11.52 0.53
CA LEU A 141 3.29 12.80 0.59
C LEU A 141 4.13 13.86 1.31
N GLY A 142 4.78 13.49 2.43
CA GLY A 142 5.69 14.37 3.18
C GLY A 142 6.87 14.85 2.34
N LEU A 143 7.46 13.95 1.54
CA LEU A 143 8.55 14.30 0.61
C LEU A 143 8.09 15.20 -0.53
N PHE A 144 6.91 14.96 -1.11
CA PHE A 144 6.35 15.82 -2.15
C PHE A 144 6.09 17.23 -1.62
N LEU A 145 5.49 17.35 -0.44
CA LEU A 145 5.27 18.65 0.20
C LEU A 145 6.59 19.37 0.51
N LEU A 146 7.59 18.65 1.00
CA LEU A 146 8.93 19.19 1.24
C LEU A 146 9.55 19.72 -0.04
N GLY A 147 9.52 18.96 -1.13
CA GLY A 147 10.07 19.36 -2.43
C GLY A 147 9.31 20.53 -3.08
N TYR A 148 7.98 20.58 -2.90
CA TYR A 148 7.16 21.66 -3.45
C TYR A 148 7.34 22.98 -2.70
N ILE A 149 7.36 22.94 -1.36
CA ILE A 149 7.40 24.14 -0.50
C ILE A 149 8.83 24.63 -0.28
N SER A 150 9.79 23.73 -0.10
CA SER A 150 11.17 24.09 0.20
C SER A 150 12.11 23.91 -1.00
N LYS A 151 12.28 24.98 -1.78
CA LYS A 151 13.29 25.03 -2.87
C LYS A 151 14.74 24.86 -2.39
N LYS A 152 14.98 24.91 -1.08
CA LYS A 152 16.30 24.80 -0.44
C LYS A 152 16.59 23.40 0.11
N ALA A 153 15.61 22.51 0.12
CA ALA A 153 15.75 21.14 0.61
C ALA A 153 16.73 20.36 -0.28
N ARG A 154 17.67 19.68 0.36
CA ARG A 154 18.65 18.79 -0.28
C ARG A 154 18.30 17.34 0.01
N ASN A 155 18.94 16.43 -0.72
CA ASN A 155 18.76 14.99 -0.52
C ASN A 155 18.98 14.56 0.95
N PHE A 156 19.92 15.17 1.65
CA PHE A 156 20.19 14.88 3.06
C PHE A 156 19.01 15.24 3.98
N ASP A 157 18.39 16.40 3.76
CA ASP A 157 17.23 16.86 4.54
C ASP A 157 16.02 15.96 4.30
N ALA A 158 15.83 15.51 3.06
CA ALA A 158 14.80 14.55 2.70
C ALA A 158 15.02 13.19 3.38
N VAL A 159 16.25 12.67 3.36
CA VAL A 159 16.60 11.40 4.02
C VAL A 159 16.38 11.48 5.52
N LEU A 160 16.82 12.55 6.18
CA LEU A 160 16.57 12.76 7.61
C LEU A 160 15.07 12.79 7.92
N GLY A 161 14.28 13.52 7.14
CA GLY A 161 12.84 13.57 7.29
C GLY A 161 12.21 12.18 7.19
N VAL A 162 12.57 11.41 6.17
CA VAL A 162 12.05 10.05 5.95
C VAL A 162 12.44 9.11 7.10
N VAL A 163 13.70 9.10 7.52
CA VAL A 163 14.15 8.23 8.61
C VAL A 163 13.38 8.53 9.90
N CYS A 164 13.26 9.81 10.28
CA CYS A 164 12.49 10.20 11.46
C CYS A 164 11.00 9.84 11.33
N GLY A 165 10.41 10.06 10.15
CA GLY A 165 9.01 9.73 9.89
C GLY A 165 8.71 8.24 9.94
N VAL A 166 9.56 7.42 9.33
CA VAL A 166 9.43 5.95 9.37
C VAL A 166 9.54 5.44 10.81
N ILE A 167 10.51 5.93 11.59
CA ILE A 167 10.65 5.55 13.01
C ILE A 167 9.38 5.90 13.79
N LEU A 168 8.82 7.10 13.59
CA LEU A 168 7.58 7.51 14.25
C LEU A 168 6.40 6.63 13.85
N VAL A 169 6.22 6.37 12.56
CA VAL A 169 5.12 5.54 12.05
C VAL A 169 5.23 4.12 12.58
N CYS A 170 6.44 3.52 12.55
CA CYS A 170 6.67 2.20 13.15
C CYS A 170 6.34 2.20 14.64
N TRP A 171 6.72 3.24 15.37
CA TRP A 171 6.40 3.36 16.79
C TRP A 171 4.88 3.47 17.04
N ILE A 172 4.15 4.26 16.24
CA ILE A 172 2.70 4.38 16.32
C ILE A 172 2.00 3.05 16.02
N VAL A 173 2.45 2.33 14.99
CA VAL A 173 1.83 1.04 14.60
C VAL A 173 2.01 -0.02 15.68
N ILE A 174 3.14 0.00 16.41
CA ILE A 174 3.42 -0.93 17.51
C ILE A 174 2.71 -0.50 18.80
N SER A 175 2.42 0.79 18.95
CA SER A 175 1.89 1.37 20.18
C SER A 175 0.34 1.32 20.19
N PRO A 176 -0.31 0.83 21.26
CA PRO A 176 -1.78 0.74 21.33
C PRO A 176 -2.48 2.10 21.55
N PHE A 177 -1.73 3.18 21.71
CA PHE A 177 -2.27 4.49 22.09
C PHE A 177 -2.91 5.28 20.93
N VAL A 178 -2.52 5.01 19.67
CA VAL A 178 -2.97 5.78 18.50
C VAL A 178 -3.46 4.84 17.41
N HIS A 179 -4.64 5.12 16.85
CA HIS A 179 -5.16 4.37 15.72
C HIS A 179 -4.18 4.41 14.54
N ALA A 180 -3.91 3.25 13.93
CA ALA A 180 -3.02 3.09 12.78
C ALA A 180 -3.35 4.05 11.61
N ASN A 181 -4.63 4.41 11.44
CA ASN A 181 -5.08 5.35 10.42
C ASN A 181 -4.52 6.78 10.60
N LEU A 182 -4.21 7.18 11.83
CA LEU A 182 -3.59 8.48 12.11
C LEU A 182 -2.08 8.47 11.86
N ALA A 183 -1.47 7.31 11.75
CA ALA A 183 -0.03 7.17 11.48
C ALA A 183 0.38 7.85 10.16
N ILE A 184 -0.49 7.80 9.13
CA ILE A 184 -0.26 8.48 7.85
C ILE A 184 -0.14 10.00 8.06
N VAL A 185 -1.05 10.58 8.83
CA VAL A 185 -1.10 12.03 9.08
C VAL A 185 0.13 12.48 9.86
N PHE A 186 0.41 11.82 10.98
CA PHE A 186 1.58 12.13 11.80
C PHE A 186 2.90 11.88 11.08
N GLY A 187 3.00 10.79 10.32
CA GLY A 187 4.16 10.48 9.49
C GLY A 187 4.42 11.57 8.44
N THR A 188 3.38 11.96 7.70
CA THR A 188 3.48 13.02 6.68
C THR A 188 3.92 14.35 7.30
N LEU A 189 3.30 14.76 8.40
CA LEU A 189 3.63 16.01 9.08
C LEU A 189 5.05 16.00 9.63
N LEU A 190 5.49 14.91 10.24
CA LEU A 190 6.84 14.80 10.78
C LEU A 190 7.90 14.85 9.69
N ILE A 191 7.72 14.09 8.60
CA ILE A 191 8.64 14.11 7.46
C ILE A 191 8.79 15.52 6.90
N PHE A 192 7.65 16.19 6.70
CA PHE A 192 7.65 17.56 6.20
C PHE A 192 8.33 18.52 7.19
N LEU A 193 7.97 18.50 8.47
CA LEU A 193 8.50 19.41 9.49
C LEU A 193 10.00 19.20 9.71
N VAL A 194 10.45 17.97 9.89
CA VAL A 194 11.87 17.65 10.09
C VAL A 194 12.69 18.04 8.88
N GLY A 195 12.23 17.66 7.67
CA GLY A 195 12.90 18.04 6.44
C GLY A 195 12.98 19.55 6.22
N PHE A 196 11.89 20.27 6.51
CA PHE A 196 11.82 21.73 6.38
C PHE A 196 12.70 22.46 7.42
N LEU A 197 12.68 22.01 8.67
CA LEU A 197 13.54 22.55 9.72
C LEU A 197 15.02 22.28 9.44
N SER A 198 15.35 21.06 9.03
CA SER A 198 16.71 20.69 8.61
C SER A 198 17.19 21.58 7.47
N ALA A 199 16.40 21.76 6.41
CA ALA A 199 16.75 22.62 5.28
C ALA A 199 16.98 24.08 5.68
N ASN A 200 16.19 24.60 6.62
CA ASN A 200 16.34 25.98 7.09
C ASN A 200 17.50 26.18 8.06
N LEU A 201 17.71 25.25 8.98
CA LEU A 201 18.75 25.35 10.03
C LEU A 201 20.16 25.10 9.48
N LEU A 202 20.32 24.05 8.65
CA LEU A 202 21.61 23.68 8.10
C LEU A 202 22.07 24.66 7.01
N ASN A 203 21.13 25.24 6.25
CA ASN A 203 21.48 26.22 5.22
C ASN A 203 21.85 27.59 5.81
N LYS A 204 21.33 27.94 7.01
CA LYS A 204 21.72 29.15 7.73
C LYS A 204 23.16 29.12 8.26
N ARG A 205 23.72 27.91 8.49
CA ARG A 205 25.10 27.72 8.95
C ARG A 205 26.14 27.73 7.84
N ARG A 206 25.72 27.61 6.56
CA ARG A 206 26.64 27.60 5.41
C ARG A 206 26.72 28.92 4.63
N CYS A 207 25.86 29.90 4.98
CA CYS A 207 25.94 31.28 4.47
C CYS A 207 26.68 32.22 5.46
N LYS A 208 27.29 31.71 6.50
CA LYS A 208 28.31 32.35 7.31
C LYS A 208 29.63 31.64 7.09
#